data_d1dae9cffc6eac184582455c9907db28
#
_entry.id   d1dae9cffc6eac184582455c9907db28
#
_cell.length_a   1.000
_cell.length_b   1.000
_cell.length_c   1.000
_cell.angle_alpha   90.00
_cell.angle_beta   90.00
_cell.angle_gamma   90.00
#
_symmetry.space_group_name_H-M   'P 1'
#
loop_
_entity.id
_entity.type
_entity.pdbx_description
1 polymer ?
#
loop_
_entity_poly.entity_id
_entity_poly.type
_entity_poly.pdbx_seq_one_letter_code
_entity_poly.pdbx_strand_id
1 'polypeptide(L)'
;MLLKLFLTFFEIGAVSFGGGYGMISLIREKVLLHGWLSEAEFLSFIAVSESTPGPLAVNMATFIGSSQGGVLGALCATLGVVLPSFFIILLIAALIHDLLKYAGVEAFLSGVRPCVVALILSTALTMGLNTLLDISTAADAPAPSWQGIGILALLAIVRLVWQKAKGKAPSPIGMILLSAVLGALLYQ
;
A
#
# COMPACT_ATOMS: atom_id res chain seq x y z
N MET A 1 -23.15 -11.77 13.85
CA MET A 1 -21.70 -11.75 13.51
C MET A 1 -21.44 -11.00 12.21
N LEU A 2 -21.93 -11.48 11.06
CA LEU A 2 -21.67 -10.91 9.74
C LEU A 2 -22.01 -9.42 9.60
N LEU A 3 -23.18 -8.99 10.08
CA LEU A 3 -23.59 -7.59 10.06
C LEU A 3 -22.65 -6.71 10.90
N LYS A 4 -22.18 -7.23 12.05
CA LYS A 4 -21.24 -6.50 12.90
C LYS A 4 -19.89 -6.32 12.21
N LEU A 5 -19.38 -7.37 11.52
CA LEU A 5 -18.17 -7.28 10.69
C LEU A 5 -18.35 -6.22 9.59
N PHE A 6 -19.44 -6.30 8.84
CA PHE A 6 -19.73 -5.34 7.78
C PHE A 6 -19.75 -3.89 8.30
N LEU A 7 -20.53 -3.61 9.35
CA LEU A 7 -20.68 -2.25 9.90
C LEU A 7 -19.38 -1.72 10.48
N THR A 8 -18.60 -2.55 11.18
CA THR A 8 -17.30 -2.13 11.73
C THR A 8 -16.33 -1.77 10.62
N PHE A 9 -16.22 -2.61 9.59
CA PHE A 9 -15.33 -2.31 8.47
C PHE A 9 -15.87 -1.20 7.56
N PHE A 10 -17.17 -1.00 7.51
CA PHE A 10 -17.78 0.15 6.84
C PHE A 10 -17.42 1.47 7.55
N GLU A 11 -17.52 1.49 8.88
CA GLU A 11 -17.07 2.63 9.69
C GLU A 11 -15.58 2.92 9.47
N ILE A 12 -14.72 1.89 9.51
CA ILE A 12 -13.28 2.01 9.23
C ILE A 12 -13.04 2.59 7.84
N GLY A 13 -13.70 2.06 6.82
CA GLY A 13 -13.57 2.54 5.44
C GLY A 13 -14.07 3.97 5.23
N ALA A 14 -15.08 4.40 5.98
CA ALA A 14 -15.65 5.74 5.88
C ALA A 14 -14.79 6.82 6.57
N VAL A 15 -14.15 6.48 7.69
CA VAL A 15 -13.42 7.43 8.54
C VAL A 15 -11.92 7.45 8.23
N SER A 16 -11.42 6.48 7.47
CA SER A 16 -9.99 6.34 7.23
C SER A 16 -9.42 7.44 6.35
N PHE A 17 -8.35 8.07 6.85
CA PHE A 17 -7.55 9.07 6.16
C PHE A 17 -6.09 8.65 6.12
N GLY A 18 -5.36 9.01 5.05
CA GLY A 18 -3.90 8.83 5.00
C GLY A 18 -3.39 7.50 4.48
N GLY A 19 -4.25 6.63 3.94
CA GLY A 19 -3.84 5.37 3.31
C GLY A 19 -3.81 4.16 4.26
N GLY A 20 -3.31 3.02 3.77
CA GLY A 20 -3.40 1.72 4.44
C GLY A 20 -2.78 1.68 5.85
N TYR A 21 -1.66 2.33 6.08
CA TYR A 21 -1.01 2.38 7.39
C TYR A 21 -1.78 3.20 8.43
N GLY A 22 -2.43 4.30 8.02
CA GLY A 22 -3.29 5.08 8.92
C GLY A 22 -4.52 4.29 9.40
N MET A 23 -4.95 3.31 8.62
CA MET A 23 -6.07 2.43 8.98
C MET A 23 -5.69 1.35 10.01
N ILE A 24 -4.41 0.98 10.12
CA ILE A 24 -3.97 -0.11 11.02
C ILE A 24 -4.37 0.17 12.47
N SER A 25 -4.16 1.40 12.96
CA SER A 25 -4.49 1.78 14.33
C SER A 25 -5.99 1.69 14.59
N LEU A 26 -6.82 2.11 13.65
CA LEU A 26 -8.27 2.06 13.75
C LEU A 26 -8.79 0.62 13.68
N ILE A 27 -8.24 -0.21 12.76
CA ILE A 27 -8.58 -1.64 12.69
C ILE A 27 -8.20 -2.33 14.00
N ARG A 28 -6.98 -2.07 14.53
CA ARG A 28 -6.51 -2.63 15.79
C ARG A 28 -7.47 -2.32 16.93
N GLU A 29 -7.82 -1.05 17.12
CA GLU A 29 -8.74 -0.61 18.16
C GLU A 29 -10.08 -1.37 18.09
N LYS A 30 -10.70 -1.40 16.91
CA LYS A 30 -12.00 -2.06 16.72
C LYS A 30 -11.93 -3.57 16.90
N VAL A 31 -10.90 -4.21 16.41
CA VAL A 31 -10.71 -5.67 16.48
C VAL A 31 -10.47 -6.13 17.92
N LEU A 32 -9.65 -5.41 18.67
CA LEU A 32 -9.40 -5.69 20.09
C LEU A 32 -10.65 -5.38 20.95
N LEU A 33 -11.31 -4.26 20.71
CA LEU A 33 -12.55 -3.88 21.40
C LEU A 33 -13.64 -4.94 21.24
N HIS A 34 -13.74 -5.56 20.08
CA HIS A 34 -14.70 -6.62 19.82
C HIS A 34 -14.24 -8.02 20.25
N GLY A 35 -13.00 -8.15 20.72
CA GLY A 35 -12.41 -9.44 21.10
C GLY A 35 -12.30 -10.42 19.93
N TRP A 36 -12.16 -9.92 18.71
CA TRP A 36 -12.05 -10.78 17.52
C TRP A 36 -10.68 -11.41 17.39
N LEU A 37 -9.64 -10.70 17.79
CA LEU A 37 -8.25 -11.17 17.80
C LEU A 37 -7.57 -10.68 19.08
N SER A 38 -6.55 -11.42 19.51
CA SER A 38 -5.54 -10.97 20.46
C SER A 38 -4.54 -10.03 19.78
N GLU A 39 -3.74 -9.30 20.56
CA GLU A 39 -2.67 -8.44 20.06
C GLU A 39 -1.66 -9.21 19.18
N ALA A 40 -1.27 -10.41 19.62
CA ALA A 40 -0.31 -11.25 18.90
C ALA A 40 -0.85 -11.73 17.54
N GLU A 41 -2.13 -12.13 17.50
CA GLU A 41 -2.79 -12.51 16.26
C GLU A 41 -2.93 -11.32 15.31
N PHE A 42 -3.25 -10.13 15.84
CA PHE A 42 -3.35 -8.92 15.04
C PHE A 42 -2.02 -8.58 14.36
N LEU A 43 -0.90 -8.65 15.08
CA LEU A 43 0.44 -8.45 14.50
C LEU A 43 0.75 -9.47 13.41
N SER A 44 0.36 -10.72 13.62
CA SER A 44 0.52 -11.78 12.60
C SER A 44 -0.30 -11.48 11.34
N PHE A 45 -1.52 -10.96 11.49
CA PHE A 45 -2.35 -10.56 10.35
C PHE A 45 -1.81 -9.35 9.59
N ILE A 46 -1.16 -8.39 10.27
CA ILE A 46 -0.44 -7.31 9.58
C ILE A 46 0.64 -7.91 8.68
N ALA A 47 1.50 -8.78 9.22
CA ALA A 47 2.60 -9.36 8.45
C ALA A 47 2.11 -10.16 7.22
N VAL A 48 1.05 -10.95 7.38
CA VAL A 48 0.41 -11.67 6.25
C VAL A 48 -0.19 -10.71 5.23
N SER A 49 -0.84 -9.64 5.70
CA SER A 49 -1.47 -8.64 4.82
C SER A 49 -0.45 -7.82 4.04
N GLU A 50 0.71 -7.56 4.61
CA GLU A 50 1.82 -6.88 3.93
C GLU A 50 2.50 -7.77 2.87
N SER A 51 2.58 -9.08 3.12
CA SER A 51 3.11 -10.04 2.14
C SER A 51 2.11 -10.35 1.01
N THR A 52 0.85 -10.00 1.16
CA THR A 52 -0.19 -10.23 0.16
C THR A 52 -0.31 -9.04 -0.79
N PRO A 53 -0.18 -9.23 -2.14
CA PRO A 53 -0.34 -8.14 -3.08
C PRO A 53 -1.74 -7.53 -3.00
N GLY A 54 -1.83 -6.21 -2.70
CA GLY A 54 -3.09 -5.50 -2.62
C GLY A 54 -3.11 -4.40 -1.56
N PRO A 55 -4.21 -3.63 -1.45
CA PRO A 55 -4.34 -2.61 -0.41
C PRO A 55 -4.37 -3.27 0.98
N LEU A 56 -3.45 -2.86 1.84
CA LEU A 56 -3.26 -3.43 3.19
C LEU A 56 -4.57 -3.54 3.99
N ALA A 57 -5.35 -2.47 4.04
CA ALA A 57 -6.61 -2.45 4.77
C ALA A 57 -7.66 -3.44 4.22
N VAL A 58 -7.70 -3.65 2.90
CA VAL A 58 -8.59 -4.62 2.24
C VAL A 58 -8.13 -6.05 2.55
N ASN A 59 -6.82 -6.30 2.51
CA ASN A 59 -6.25 -7.60 2.88
C ASN A 59 -6.55 -7.91 4.35
N MET A 60 -6.31 -6.97 5.26
CA MET A 60 -6.64 -7.13 6.68
C MET A 60 -8.13 -7.38 6.91
N ALA A 61 -9.02 -6.62 6.26
CA ALA A 61 -10.46 -6.84 6.35
C ALA A 61 -10.85 -8.25 5.92
N THR A 62 -10.28 -8.72 4.81
CA THR A 62 -10.52 -10.06 4.26
C THR A 62 -10.03 -11.15 5.24
N PHE A 63 -8.83 -11.03 5.79
CA PHE A 63 -8.28 -12.02 6.71
C PHE A 63 -9.03 -12.04 8.05
N ILE A 64 -9.30 -10.87 8.64
CA ILE A 64 -10.06 -10.78 9.89
C ILE A 64 -11.49 -11.29 9.68
N GLY A 65 -12.12 -10.90 8.60
CA GLY A 65 -13.45 -11.39 8.23
C GLY A 65 -13.48 -12.91 8.08
N SER A 66 -12.46 -13.47 7.41
CA SER A 66 -12.32 -14.91 7.22
C SER A 66 -12.12 -15.66 8.53
N SER A 67 -11.31 -15.14 9.45
CA SER A 67 -11.08 -15.77 10.76
C SER A 67 -12.34 -15.78 11.63
N GLN A 68 -13.20 -14.78 11.49
CA GLN A 68 -14.40 -14.62 12.32
C GLN A 68 -15.66 -15.27 11.74
N GLY A 69 -15.78 -15.39 10.42
CA GLY A 69 -17.01 -15.86 9.78
C GLY A 69 -16.78 -16.62 8.48
N GLY A 70 -15.58 -17.17 8.28
CA GLY A 70 -15.24 -17.90 7.05
C GLY A 70 -15.39 -17.03 5.79
N VAL A 71 -15.75 -17.65 4.69
CA VAL A 71 -15.89 -16.95 3.39
C VAL A 71 -16.91 -15.82 3.43
N LEU A 72 -18.04 -16.01 4.12
CA LEU A 72 -19.07 -14.97 4.26
C LEU A 72 -18.59 -13.80 5.12
N GLY A 73 -17.80 -14.09 6.16
CA GLY A 73 -17.17 -13.07 6.99
C GLY A 73 -16.17 -12.24 6.20
N ALA A 74 -15.34 -12.90 5.38
CA ALA A 74 -14.40 -12.24 4.47
C ALA A 74 -15.12 -11.29 3.49
N LEU A 75 -16.19 -11.77 2.84
CA LEU A 75 -16.99 -10.96 1.92
C LEU A 75 -17.61 -9.74 2.63
N CYS A 76 -18.22 -9.94 3.80
CA CYS A 76 -18.85 -8.85 4.55
C CYS A 76 -17.83 -7.78 4.98
N ALA A 77 -16.68 -8.18 5.52
CA ALA A 77 -15.65 -7.26 5.96
C ALA A 77 -15.00 -6.50 4.78
N THR A 78 -14.71 -7.21 3.70
CA THR A 78 -14.12 -6.63 2.49
C THR A 78 -15.08 -5.63 1.82
N LEU A 79 -16.35 -5.99 1.65
CA LEU A 79 -17.36 -5.08 1.13
C LEU A 79 -17.55 -3.89 2.07
N GLY A 80 -17.54 -4.11 3.38
CA GLY A 80 -17.61 -3.05 4.38
C GLY A 80 -16.54 -2.00 4.15
N VAL A 81 -15.28 -2.38 4.08
CA VAL A 81 -14.17 -1.42 3.96
C VAL A 81 -14.13 -0.70 2.60
N VAL A 82 -14.59 -1.33 1.52
CA VAL A 82 -14.52 -0.77 0.16
C VAL A 82 -15.70 0.12 -0.20
N LEU A 83 -16.93 -0.24 0.24
CA LEU A 83 -18.15 0.43 -0.16
C LEU A 83 -18.18 1.93 0.14
N PRO A 84 -17.75 2.44 1.30
CA PRO A 84 -17.78 3.88 1.57
C PRO A 84 -16.98 4.67 0.54
N SER A 85 -15.74 4.26 0.27
CA SER A 85 -14.88 4.90 -0.73
C SER A 85 -15.48 4.80 -2.14
N PHE A 86 -16.06 3.66 -2.48
CA PHE A 86 -16.71 3.46 -3.76
C PHE A 86 -17.88 4.42 -3.99
N PHE A 87 -18.78 4.55 -3.00
CA PHE A 87 -19.92 5.48 -3.09
C PHE A 87 -19.48 6.94 -3.13
N ILE A 88 -18.48 7.32 -2.33
CA ILE A 88 -17.94 8.68 -2.34
C ILE A 88 -17.34 9.01 -3.71
N ILE A 89 -16.54 8.11 -4.27
CA ILE A 89 -15.94 8.31 -5.60
C ILE A 89 -17.00 8.36 -6.68
N LEU A 90 -18.03 7.51 -6.61
CA LEU A 90 -19.14 7.51 -7.57
C LEU A 90 -19.92 8.84 -7.52
N LEU A 91 -20.19 9.35 -6.32
CA LEU A 91 -20.84 10.65 -6.13
C LEU A 91 -19.98 11.78 -6.69
N ILE A 92 -18.69 11.78 -6.38
CA ILE A 92 -17.75 12.78 -6.91
C ILE A 92 -17.68 12.67 -8.43
N ALA A 93 -17.62 11.48 -9.00
CA ALA A 93 -17.57 11.27 -10.46
C ALA A 93 -18.82 11.80 -11.16
N ALA A 94 -19.99 11.65 -10.55
CA ALA A 94 -21.24 12.21 -11.08
C ALA A 94 -21.25 13.75 -11.08
N LEU A 95 -20.64 14.36 -10.07
CA LEU A 95 -20.59 15.82 -9.92
C LEU A 95 -19.41 16.46 -10.67
N ILE A 96 -18.31 15.75 -10.85
CA ILE A 96 -17.05 16.29 -11.35
C ILE A 96 -17.16 16.76 -12.81
N HIS A 97 -18.04 16.13 -13.59
CA HIS A 97 -18.26 16.51 -14.99
C HIS A 97 -18.67 17.97 -15.13
N ASP A 98 -19.51 18.48 -14.22
CA ASP A 98 -19.92 19.88 -14.23
C ASP A 98 -18.91 20.77 -13.51
N LEU A 99 -18.23 20.26 -12.48
CA LEU A 99 -17.18 20.97 -11.77
C LEU A 99 -15.94 21.25 -12.64
N LEU A 100 -15.57 20.31 -13.53
CA LEU A 100 -14.44 20.49 -14.44
C LEU A 100 -14.62 21.61 -15.47
N LYS A 101 -15.85 22.12 -15.65
CA LYS A 101 -16.12 23.30 -16.50
C LYS A 101 -15.63 24.60 -15.85
N TYR A 102 -15.38 24.61 -14.57
CA TYR A 102 -14.86 25.76 -13.84
C TYR A 102 -13.33 25.79 -13.89
N ALA A 103 -12.78 26.88 -14.44
CA ALA A 103 -11.33 27.08 -14.55
C ALA A 103 -10.57 26.95 -13.22
N GLY A 104 -11.21 27.30 -12.09
CA GLY A 104 -10.62 27.14 -10.76
C GLY A 104 -10.43 25.69 -10.34
N VAL A 105 -11.33 24.80 -10.75
CA VAL A 105 -11.22 23.35 -10.46
C VAL A 105 -10.10 22.74 -11.30
N GLU A 106 -10.00 23.11 -12.56
CA GLU A 106 -8.91 22.67 -13.44
C GLU A 106 -7.55 23.14 -12.91
N ALA A 107 -7.45 24.41 -12.50
CA ALA A 107 -6.24 24.97 -11.89
C ALA A 107 -5.85 24.22 -10.60
N PHE A 108 -6.82 23.94 -9.72
CA PHE A 108 -6.59 23.16 -8.50
C PHE A 108 -6.06 21.75 -8.80
N LEU A 109 -6.72 21.01 -9.69
CA LEU A 109 -6.30 19.66 -10.08
C LEU A 109 -4.92 19.66 -10.75
N SER A 110 -4.62 20.69 -11.54
CA SER A 110 -3.30 20.89 -12.14
C SER A 110 -2.21 21.08 -11.07
N GLY A 111 -2.52 21.80 -9.98
CA GLY A 111 -1.62 21.95 -8.83
C GLY A 111 -1.43 20.69 -8.00
N VAL A 112 -2.43 19.80 -7.93
CA VAL A 112 -2.35 18.52 -7.19
C VAL A 112 -1.39 17.52 -7.87
N ARG A 113 -1.30 17.51 -9.19
CA ARG A 113 -0.42 16.57 -9.93
C ARG A 113 1.03 16.61 -9.49
N PRO A 114 1.73 17.75 -9.42
CA PRO A 114 3.12 17.81 -8.95
C PRO A 114 3.25 17.39 -7.48
N CYS A 115 2.24 17.65 -6.63
CA CYS A 115 2.25 17.19 -5.24
C CYS A 115 2.24 15.67 -5.14
N VAL A 116 1.40 14.99 -5.94
CA VAL A 116 1.37 13.52 -6.00
C VAL A 116 2.71 12.96 -6.48
N VAL A 117 3.31 13.55 -7.51
CA VAL A 117 4.64 13.15 -8.00
C VAL A 117 5.69 13.34 -6.91
N ALA A 118 5.67 14.46 -6.19
CA ALA A 118 6.59 14.73 -5.10
C ALA A 118 6.44 13.72 -3.94
N LEU A 119 5.21 13.32 -3.59
CA LEU A 119 4.95 12.30 -2.58
C LEU A 119 5.51 10.92 -3.01
N ILE A 120 5.29 10.53 -4.26
CA ILE A 120 5.83 9.27 -4.79
C ILE A 120 7.37 9.28 -4.77
N LEU A 121 7.98 10.38 -5.22
CA LEU A 121 9.43 10.52 -5.21
C LEU A 121 10.01 10.54 -3.79
N SER A 122 9.36 11.25 -2.87
CA SER A 122 9.74 11.29 -1.46
C SER A 122 9.71 9.89 -0.83
N THR A 123 8.64 9.13 -1.06
CA THR A 123 8.52 7.76 -0.58
C THR A 123 9.60 6.86 -1.18
N ALA A 124 9.82 6.94 -2.49
CA ALA A 124 10.85 6.16 -3.16
C ALA A 124 12.25 6.48 -2.63
N LEU A 125 12.54 7.77 -2.38
CA LEU A 125 13.81 8.21 -1.82
C LEU A 125 13.99 7.71 -0.38
N THR A 126 12.97 7.88 0.47
CA THR A 126 13.01 7.42 1.86
C THR A 126 13.20 5.91 1.95
N MET A 127 12.44 5.14 1.17
CA MET A 127 12.60 3.68 1.12
C MET A 127 13.97 3.28 0.56
N GLY A 128 14.46 4.00 -0.44
CA GLY A 128 15.80 3.78 -1.00
C GLY A 128 16.91 4.04 0.01
N LEU A 129 16.84 5.14 0.74
CA LEU A 129 17.80 5.48 1.80
C LEU A 129 17.77 4.47 2.94
N ASN A 130 16.57 4.05 3.36
CA ASN A 130 16.42 3.02 4.39
C ASN A 130 17.04 1.69 3.93
N THR A 131 16.69 1.21 2.72
CA THR A 131 17.16 -0.08 2.23
C THR A 131 18.66 -0.12 1.91
N LEU A 132 19.23 1.00 1.42
CA LEU A 132 20.62 1.04 0.97
C LEU A 132 21.60 1.50 2.04
N LEU A 133 21.16 2.38 2.96
CA LEU A 133 22.00 3.04 3.95
C LEU A 133 21.52 2.83 5.38
N ASP A 134 20.43 2.10 5.60
CA ASP A 134 19.78 1.86 6.90
C ASP A 134 19.43 3.16 7.66
N ILE A 135 19.09 4.20 6.88
CA ILE A 135 18.70 5.50 7.42
C ILE A 135 17.18 5.55 7.53
N SER A 136 16.66 5.44 8.75
CA SER A 136 15.22 5.58 9.05
C SER A 136 14.89 6.99 9.55
N THR A 137 15.83 7.66 10.20
CA THR A 137 15.66 8.99 10.81
C THR A 137 16.85 9.88 10.45
N ALA A 138 16.63 11.19 10.42
CA ALA A 138 17.69 12.17 10.13
C ALA A 138 18.89 12.16 11.11
N ALA A 139 18.75 11.49 12.25
CA ALA A 139 19.80 11.34 13.26
C ALA A 139 20.61 10.04 13.13
N ASP A 140 20.21 9.12 12.23
CA ASP A 140 20.86 7.83 12.07
C ASP A 140 22.18 7.98 11.32
N ALA A 141 23.21 7.26 11.78
CA ALA A 141 24.47 7.16 11.05
C ALA A 141 24.30 6.21 9.85
N PRO A 142 24.75 6.58 8.64
CA PRO A 142 24.59 5.73 7.46
C PRO A 142 25.37 4.42 7.61
N ALA A 143 24.66 3.31 7.54
CA ALA A 143 25.24 1.95 7.48
C ALA A 143 25.01 1.36 6.08
N PRO A 144 25.98 1.47 5.14
CA PRO A 144 25.76 1.06 3.76
C PRO A 144 25.59 -0.46 3.66
N SER A 145 24.46 -0.88 3.09
CA SER A 145 24.23 -2.27 2.75
C SER A 145 24.85 -2.57 1.38
N TRP A 146 26.05 -3.12 1.38
CA TRP A 146 26.79 -3.45 0.15
C TRP A 146 26.03 -4.42 -0.74
N GLN A 147 25.25 -5.32 -0.15
CA GLN A 147 24.38 -6.25 -0.87
C GLN A 147 23.26 -5.51 -1.60
N GLY A 148 22.55 -4.60 -0.93
CA GLY A 148 21.50 -3.78 -1.54
C GLY A 148 22.02 -2.88 -2.65
N ILE A 149 23.17 -2.24 -2.43
CA ILE A 149 23.83 -1.40 -3.45
C ILE A 149 24.25 -2.25 -4.66
N GLY A 150 24.78 -3.46 -4.43
CA GLY A 150 25.17 -4.38 -5.49
C GLY A 150 23.97 -4.82 -6.35
N ILE A 151 22.84 -5.17 -5.71
CA ILE A 151 21.60 -5.53 -6.42
C ILE A 151 21.10 -4.33 -7.24
N LEU A 152 21.06 -3.14 -6.65
CA LEU A 152 20.61 -1.92 -7.35
C LEU A 152 21.48 -1.64 -8.59
N ALA A 153 22.81 -1.69 -8.44
CA ALA A 153 23.75 -1.47 -9.54
C ALA A 153 23.55 -2.50 -10.66
N LEU A 154 23.40 -3.77 -10.31
CA LEU A 154 23.17 -4.85 -11.27
C LEU A 154 21.84 -4.68 -12.01
N LEU A 155 20.76 -4.33 -11.31
CA LEU A 155 19.47 -4.04 -11.91
C LEU A 155 19.53 -2.82 -12.85
N ALA A 156 20.27 -1.78 -12.48
CA ALA A 156 20.50 -0.61 -13.35
C ALA A 156 21.24 -1.00 -14.63
N ILE A 157 22.28 -1.82 -14.51
CA ILE A 157 23.05 -2.32 -15.68
C ILE A 157 22.13 -3.17 -16.58
N VAL A 158 21.39 -4.12 -16.01
CA VAL A 158 20.44 -4.97 -16.76
C VAL A 158 19.43 -4.10 -17.51
N ARG A 159 18.87 -3.09 -16.86
CA ARG A 159 17.93 -2.16 -17.49
C ARG A 159 18.55 -1.42 -18.66
N LEU A 160 19.75 -0.87 -18.49
CA LEU A 160 20.46 -0.11 -19.54
C LEU A 160 20.84 -1.01 -20.73
N VAL A 161 21.37 -2.19 -20.45
CA VAL A 161 21.74 -3.17 -21.51
C VAL A 161 20.50 -3.62 -22.27
N TRP A 162 19.42 -3.94 -21.56
CA TRP A 162 18.17 -4.35 -22.18
C TRP A 162 17.55 -3.26 -23.05
N GLN A 163 17.55 -2.03 -22.56
CA GLN A 163 17.05 -0.87 -23.29
C GLN A 163 17.86 -0.61 -24.56
N LYS A 164 19.21 -0.75 -24.50
CA LYS A 164 20.08 -0.65 -25.68
C LYS A 164 19.86 -1.79 -26.67
N ALA A 165 19.67 -3.02 -26.19
CA ALA A 165 19.55 -4.20 -27.06
C ALA A 165 18.16 -4.31 -27.73
N LYS A 166 17.09 -3.96 -27.01
CA LYS A 166 15.70 -4.14 -27.50
C LYS A 166 14.94 -2.84 -27.79
N GLY A 167 15.53 -1.68 -27.57
CA GLY A 167 14.89 -0.36 -27.78
C GLY A 167 13.71 -0.08 -26.86
N LYS A 168 13.40 -0.98 -25.90
CA LYS A 168 12.30 -0.87 -24.93
C LYS A 168 12.81 -1.20 -23.54
N ALA A 169 12.28 -0.51 -22.52
CA ALA A 169 12.57 -0.84 -21.14
C ALA A 169 12.05 -2.25 -20.78
N PRO A 170 12.73 -3.01 -19.92
CA PRO A 170 12.23 -4.29 -19.43
C PRO A 170 10.93 -4.09 -18.64
N SER A 171 10.08 -5.13 -18.58
CA SER A 171 8.85 -5.05 -17.82
C SER A 171 9.14 -4.88 -16.33
N PRO A 172 8.37 -4.05 -15.60
CA PRO A 172 8.54 -3.88 -14.16
C PRO A 172 8.46 -5.20 -13.39
N ILE A 173 7.55 -6.09 -13.80
CA ILE A 173 7.38 -7.43 -13.19
C ILE A 173 8.66 -8.26 -13.34
N GLY A 174 9.27 -8.26 -14.53
CA GLY A 174 10.53 -8.99 -14.75
C GLY A 174 11.66 -8.46 -13.88
N MET A 175 11.75 -7.14 -13.67
CA MET A 175 12.74 -6.52 -12.79
C MET A 175 12.51 -6.88 -11.32
N ILE A 176 11.25 -6.94 -10.87
CA ILE A 176 10.88 -7.36 -9.50
C ILE A 176 11.26 -8.83 -9.27
N LEU A 177 10.92 -9.72 -10.20
CA LEU A 177 11.28 -11.13 -10.09
C LEU A 177 12.80 -11.33 -10.06
N LEU A 178 13.53 -10.61 -10.91
CA LEU A 178 15.00 -10.67 -10.92
C LEU A 178 15.58 -10.18 -9.59
N SER A 179 15.06 -9.08 -9.03
CA SER A 179 15.52 -8.55 -7.74
C SER A 179 15.21 -9.52 -6.61
N ALA A 180 14.06 -10.19 -6.63
CA ALA A 180 13.67 -11.18 -5.64
C ALA A 180 14.62 -12.39 -5.63
N VAL A 181 14.97 -12.92 -6.81
CA VAL A 181 15.95 -14.01 -6.95
C VAL A 181 17.32 -13.59 -6.43
N LEU A 182 17.80 -12.40 -6.82
CA LEU A 182 19.08 -11.89 -6.35
C LEU A 182 19.08 -11.65 -4.83
N GLY A 183 18.00 -11.12 -4.28
CA GLY A 183 17.83 -10.95 -2.84
C GLY A 183 17.88 -12.29 -2.10
N ALA A 184 17.15 -13.30 -2.58
CA ALA A 184 17.16 -14.64 -1.98
C ALA A 184 18.54 -15.32 -2.01
N LEU A 185 19.38 -15.00 -3.00
CA LEU A 185 20.74 -15.56 -3.11
C LEU A 185 21.79 -14.82 -2.27
N LEU A 186 21.61 -13.51 -2.06
CA LEU A 186 22.62 -12.65 -1.42
C LEU A 186 22.35 -12.37 0.06
N TYR A 187 21.13 -12.61 0.53
CA TYR A 187 20.71 -12.43 1.94
C TYR A 187 20.48 -13.75 2.66
N GLN A 188 21.12 -14.84 2.20
CA GLN A 188 21.14 -16.13 2.93
C GLN A 188 22.02 -16.08 4.14
#